data_0878d56bd651a3806d1c70584ef0175b
#
_entry.id   0878d56bd651a3806d1c70584ef0175b
#
_cell.length_a   1.000
_cell.length_b   1.000
_cell.length_c   1.000
_cell.angle_alpha   90.00
_cell.angle_beta   90.00
_cell.angle_gamma   90.00
#
_symmetry.space_group_name_H-M   'P 1'
#
loop_
_entity.id
_entity.type
_entity.pdbx_description
1 polymer ?
#
loop_
_entity_poly.entity_id
_entity_poly.type
_entity_poly.pdbx_seq_one_letter_code
_entity_poly.pdbx_strand_id
1 'polypeptide(L)'
;MDTRRRVRDQVTMGYEIRPVDEERFADFLEAAETAFGEESSEEGARRLRAVTDLDRTVTAFDGGDIVGTNSSFAFSMTVPGGELPTAGVTIVGVLPTHRRRGILRAMMRYQLEDLRRRGEPLAILWASESSIYQRFGYGTAARMAYINNPQERAMFLDPTPAAGQVNLLSLEEALRAIPPIYDRVRATTPGMYRRDETWWREHSLYDHKDRRHGMSPMYRAVWTHEGRAQAYATYRMKNDWDDDAGSPTGYVRVNEIHATSPLALREMWRFIFGIDLVVRIKSFGRPMDDPLFFMLAEPRRLQTQVEDGLWLRVVDAKAALEGRTYAADGSVSFLLRDDFCPWNEGRYTLEVKSGEGRLTEAAGEVDLELSARDLGAIYLGGTPLTALVGAGRVVEHTSGAARKADLLFHSDVTPRCTEEF
;
A
#
# COMPACT_ATOMS: atom_id res chain seq x y z
N MET A 1 4.58 -33.43 -17.83
CA MET A 1 4.37 -32.64 -19.06
C MET A 1 4.26 -31.18 -18.61
N ASP A 2 5.33 -30.48 -18.86
CA ASP A 2 5.57 -29.11 -18.40
C ASP A 2 4.73 -28.13 -19.23
N THR A 3 3.64 -27.63 -18.65
CA THR A 3 2.73 -26.65 -19.28
C THR A 3 3.04 -25.21 -18.84
N ARG A 4 4.27 -24.93 -18.44
CA ARG A 4 4.75 -23.54 -18.32
C ARG A 4 5.02 -22.97 -19.73
N ARG A 5 3.94 -22.58 -20.43
CA ARG A 5 4.09 -21.80 -21.64
C ARG A 5 4.69 -20.45 -21.25
N ARG A 6 5.98 -20.26 -21.56
CA ARG A 6 6.66 -18.97 -21.53
C ARG A 6 5.77 -17.92 -22.19
N VAL A 7 5.60 -16.80 -21.51
CA VAL A 7 5.10 -15.58 -22.14
C VAL A 7 5.96 -15.33 -23.36
N ARG A 8 5.38 -15.27 -24.54
CA ARG A 8 6.14 -14.97 -25.76
C ARG A 8 6.65 -13.54 -25.63
N ASP A 9 7.93 -13.34 -25.88
CA ASP A 9 8.56 -12.04 -25.97
C ASP A 9 7.69 -11.14 -26.85
N GLN A 10 7.21 -10.02 -26.26
CA GLN A 10 6.42 -9.05 -27.02
C GLN A 10 7.35 -7.96 -27.55
N VAL A 11 7.52 -7.88 -28.84
CA VAL A 11 8.19 -6.74 -29.48
C VAL A 11 7.15 -5.64 -29.70
N THR A 12 7.24 -4.57 -28.91
CA THR A 12 6.36 -3.41 -29.04
C THR A 12 7.18 -2.16 -29.34
N MET A 13 6.91 -1.51 -30.46
CA MET A 13 7.60 -0.28 -30.88
C MET A 13 9.14 -0.44 -31.01
N GLY A 14 9.65 -1.65 -31.28
CA GLY A 14 11.08 -1.94 -31.41
C GLY A 14 11.77 -2.39 -30.11
N TYR A 15 11.06 -2.41 -28.98
CA TYR A 15 11.57 -2.89 -27.70
C TYR A 15 11.08 -4.31 -27.41
N GLU A 16 11.99 -5.16 -26.94
CA GLU A 16 11.66 -6.49 -26.43
C GLU A 16 11.22 -6.36 -24.97
N ILE A 17 10.08 -6.95 -24.60
CA ILE A 17 9.58 -6.94 -23.21
C ILE A 17 9.46 -8.37 -22.72
N ARG A 18 10.23 -8.71 -21.69
CA ARG A 18 10.24 -10.03 -21.06
C ARG A 18 10.75 -9.95 -19.62
N PRO A 19 10.62 -11.03 -18.82
CA PRO A 19 11.31 -11.16 -17.53
C PRO A 19 12.84 -11.07 -17.68
N VAL A 20 13.50 -10.63 -16.63
CA VAL A 20 14.96 -10.65 -16.55
C VAL A 20 15.46 -12.05 -16.11
N ASP A 21 16.56 -12.49 -16.66
CA ASP A 21 17.23 -13.72 -16.25
C ASP A 21 18.13 -13.46 -15.03
N GLU A 22 18.43 -14.51 -14.25
CA GLU A 22 19.27 -14.43 -13.04
C GLU A 22 20.60 -13.72 -13.29
N GLU A 23 21.26 -14.05 -14.40
CA GLU A 23 22.56 -13.52 -14.79
C GLU A 23 22.53 -12.00 -15.08
N ARG A 24 21.35 -11.48 -15.43
CA ARG A 24 21.11 -10.08 -15.77
C ARG A 24 20.40 -9.29 -14.67
N PHE A 25 20.18 -9.89 -13.49
CA PHE A 25 19.48 -9.21 -12.40
C PHE A 25 20.26 -7.98 -11.88
N ALA A 26 21.59 -8.05 -11.87
CA ALA A 26 22.43 -6.90 -11.51
C ALA A 26 22.22 -5.72 -12.47
N ASP A 27 22.19 -5.97 -13.78
CA ASP A 27 21.94 -4.95 -14.81
C ASP A 27 20.51 -4.35 -14.66
N PHE A 28 19.54 -5.20 -14.29
CA PHE A 28 18.16 -4.74 -14.00
C PHE A 28 18.13 -3.77 -12.83
N LEU A 29 18.87 -4.05 -11.75
CA LEU A 29 18.98 -3.14 -10.61
C LEU A 29 19.67 -1.83 -10.98
N GLU A 30 20.79 -1.88 -11.68
CA GLU A 30 21.52 -0.70 -12.14
C GLU A 30 20.63 0.21 -13.01
N ALA A 31 19.83 -0.38 -13.91
CA ALA A 31 18.87 0.37 -14.71
C ALA A 31 17.75 1.01 -13.85
N ALA A 32 17.27 0.30 -12.83
CA ALA A 32 16.28 0.84 -11.88
C ALA A 32 16.88 2.01 -11.08
N GLU A 33 18.06 1.83 -10.49
CA GLU A 33 18.79 2.85 -9.73
C GLU A 33 19.03 4.10 -10.57
N THR A 34 19.50 3.92 -11.81
CA THR A 34 19.66 5.03 -12.76
C THR A 34 18.36 5.77 -13.05
N ALA A 35 17.24 5.04 -13.15
CA ALA A 35 15.93 5.65 -13.41
C ALA A 35 15.40 6.47 -12.23
N PHE A 36 15.74 6.06 -10.98
CA PHE A 36 15.35 6.72 -9.74
C PHE A 36 16.39 7.73 -9.23
N GLY A 37 17.62 7.70 -9.72
CA GLY A 37 18.73 8.53 -9.23
C GLY A 37 19.22 8.06 -7.86
N GLU A 38 19.21 6.76 -7.63
CA GLU A 38 19.59 6.10 -6.39
C GLU A 38 20.83 5.21 -6.62
N GLU A 39 21.48 4.84 -5.55
CA GLU A 39 22.54 3.82 -5.53
C GLU A 39 22.22 2.81 -4.44
N SER A 40 22.18 1.53 -4.76
CA SER A 40 22.03 0.47 -3.78
C SER A 40 23.39 -0.08 -3.35
N SER A 41 23.49 -0.46 -2.09
CA SER A 41 24.62 -1.27 -1.64
C SER A 41 24.48 -2.73 -2.12
N GLU A 42 25.59 -3.46 -2.17
CA GLU A 42 25.57 -4.91 -2.43
C GLU A 42 24.57 -5.66 -1.54
N GLU A 43 24.49 -5.26 -0.29
CA GLU A 43 23.53 -5.84 0.66
C GLU A 43 22.08 -5.48 0.30
N GLY A 44 21.81 -4.26 -0.15
CA GLY A 44 20.48 -3.84 -0.64
C GLY A 44 20.06 -4.65 -1.86
N ALA A 45 20.97 -4.86 -2.81
CA ALA A 45 20.76 -5.69 -4.00
C ALA A 45 20.47 -7.16 -3.64
N ARG A 46 21.27 -7.76 -2.75
CA ARG A 46 21.07 -9.12 -2.23
C ARG A 46 19.67 -9.32 -1.66
N ARG A 47 19.22 -8.37 -0.87
CA ARG A 47 17.91 -8.43 -0.18
C ARG A 47 16.76 -8.28 -1.13
N LEU A 48 16.84 -7.32 -2.04
CA LEU A 48 15.81 -7.16 -3.07
C LEU A 48 15.71 -8.44 -3.91
N ARG A 49 16.87 -9.06 -4.23
CA ARG A 49 16.88 -10.36 -4.91
C ARG A 49 16.17 -11.45 -4.11
N ALA A 50 16.33 -11.48 -2.80
CA ALA A 50 15.72 -12.49 -1.92
C ALA A 50 14.18 -12.43 -1.91
N VAL A 51 13.59 -11.26 -2.14
CA VAL A 51 12.12 -11.06 -2.18
C VAL A 51 11.56 -10.94 -3.61
N THR A 52 12.42 -10.90 -4.65
CA THR A 52 11.99 -10.74 -6.05
C THR A 52 11.85 -12.11 -6.72
N ASP A 53 10.66 -12.39 -7.25
CA ASP A 53 10.43 -13.47 -8.20
C ASP A 53 10.73 -12.96 -9.61
N LEU A 54 11.77 -13.53 -10.25
CA LEU A 54 12.21 -13.08 -11.58
C LEU A 54 11.14 -13.24 -12.65
N ASP A 55 10.29 -14.27 -12.56
CA ASP A 55 9.19 -14.49 -13.47
C ASP A 55 8.12 -13.38 -13.39
N ARG A 56 8.21 -12.51 -12.39
CA ARG A 56 7.32 -11.36 -12.17
C ARG A 56 7.96 -10.02 -12.54
N THR A 57 9.19 -10.05 -13.03
CA THR A 57 9.84 -8.86 -13.60
C THR A 57 9.33 -8.60 -15.01
N VAL A 58 9.27 -7.35 -15.41
CA VAL A 58 8.88 -6.89 -16.75
C VAL A 58 9.94 -5.90 -17.20
N THR A 59 10.87 -6.38 -18.01
CA THR A 59 12.05 -5.64 -18.42
C THR A 59 11.94 -5.26 -19.89
N ALA A 60 12.21 -3.99 -20.21
CA ALA A 60 12.28 -3.52 -21.60
C ALA A 60 13.74 -3.47 -22.07
N PHE A 61 14.02 -4.11 -23.21
CA PHE A 61 15.33 -4.18 -23.84
C PHE A 61 15.36 -3.38 -25.16
N ASP A 62 16.45 -2.67 -25.40
CA ASP A 62 16.79 -2.02 -26.67
C ASP A 62 18.13 -2.56 -27.14
N GLY A 63 18.14 -3.40 -28.20
CA GLY A 63 19.36 -4.04 -28.73
C GLY A 63 20.14 -4.90 -27.71
N GLY A 64 19.48 -5.34 -26.63
CA GLY A 64 20.11 -6.12 -25.55
C GLY A 64 20.38 -5.32 -24.27
N ASP A 65 20.35 -3.99 -24.30
CA ASP A 65 20.50 -3.13 -23.13
C ASP A 65 19.16 -2.99 -22.39
N ILE A 66 19.19 -3.01 -21.07
CA ILE A 66 17.99 -2.78 -20.25
C ILE A 66 17.70 -1.26 -20.19
N VAL A 67 16.53 -0.88 -20.68
CA VAL A 67 16.10 0.53 -20.78
C VAL A 67 14.86 0.84 -19.96
N GLY A 68 14.21 -0.19 -19.43
CA GLY A 68 13.05 -0.05 -18.54
C GLY A 68 12.90 -1.25 -17.63
N THR A 69 12.48 -0.97 -16.39
CA THR A 69 12.31 -1.94 -15.30
C THR A 69 10.91 -1.84 -14.74
N ASN A 70 10.36 -2.97 -14.34
CA ASN A 70 9.12 -3.10 -13.58
C ASN A 70 9.13 -4.49 -12.92
N SER A 71 8.57 -4.60 -11.73
CA SER A 71 8.42 -5.88 -11.04
C SER A 71 7.10 -5.90 -10.26
N SER A 72 6.75 -7.05 -9.71
CA SER A 72 5.66 -7.15 -8.75
C SER A 72 5.89 -8.26 -7.74
N PHE A 73 5.51 -8.00 -6.49
CA PHE A 73 5.43 -9.00 -5.44
C PHE A 73 4.10 -9.74 -5.50
N ALA A 74 4.10 -11.03 -5.14
CA ALA A 74 2.89 -11.83 -5.03
C ALA A 74 2.33 -11.70 -3.60
N PHE A 75 1.40 -10.76 -3.39
CA PHE A 75 0.77 -10.56 -2.10
C PHE A 75 -0.58 -11.28 -2.00
N SER A 76 -0.99 -11.56 -0.76
CA SER A 76 -2.37 -11.78 -0.37
C SER A 76 -2.82 -10.55 0.41
N MET A 77 -3.67 -9.73 -0.19
CA MET A 77 -4.14 -8.47 0.40
C MET A 77 -5.49 -8.67 1.05
N THR A 78 -5.65 -8.12 2.25
CA THR A 78 -6.94 -8.05 2.91
C THR A 78 -7.87 -7.11 2.15
N VAL A 79 -9.03 -7.60 1.80
CA VAL A 79 -10.16 -6.86 1.25
C VAL A 79 -11.34 -6.97 2.21
N PRO A 80 -12.41 -6.15 2.09
CA PRO A 80 -13.59 -6.36 2.91
C PRO A 80 -14.09 -7.81 2.82
N GLY A 81 -14.11 -8.51 3.97
CA GLY A 81 -14.58 -9.88 4.11
C GLY A 81 -13.60 -11.01 3.82
N GLY A 82 -12.35 -10.72 3.41
CA GLY A 82 -11.39 -11.79 3.12
C GLY A 82 -10.04 -11.30 2.62
N GLU A 83 -9.39 -12.17 1.87
CA GLU A 83 -8.10 -11.88 1.23
C GLU A 83 -8.15 -12.25 -0.25
N LEU A 84 -7.49 -11.47 -1.11
CA LEU A 84 -7.35 -11.76 -2.53
C LEU A 84 -5.89 -11.76 -2.97
N PRO A 85 -5.51 -12.62 -3.94
CA PRO A 85 -4.24 -12.52 -4.64
C PRO A 85 -4.11 -11.13 -5.27
N THR A 86 -3.00 -10.47 -5.00
CA THR A 86 -2.79 -9.07 -5.38
C THR A 86 -1.33 -8.84 -5.74
N ALA A 87 -1.08 -8.21 -6.88
CA ALA A 87 0.26 -7.83 -7.27
C ALA A 87 0.68 -6.53 -6.58
N GLY A 88 1.78 -6.54 -5.83
CA GLY A 88 2.46 -5.35 -5.33
C GLY A 88 3.43 -4.82 -6.37
N VAL A 89 3.01 -3.90 -7.23
CA VAL A 89 3.81 -3.37 -8.35
C VAL A 89 4.88 -2.43 -7.83
N THR A 90 6.13 -2.67 -8.24
CA THR A 90 7.30 -1.96 -7.75
C THR A 90 8.38 -1.78 -8.82
N ILE A 91 9.40 -0.98 -8.55
CA ILE A 91 10.60 -0.78 -9.39
C ILE A 91 10.24 -0.35 -10.82
N VAL A 92 9.20 0.46 -10.96
CA VAL A 92 8.73 0.91 -12.29
C VAL A 92 9.53 2.11 -12.74
N GLY A 93 10.51 1.89 -13.60
CA GLY A 93 11.41 2.91 -14.11
C GLY A 93 11.64 2.82 -15.63
N VAL A 94 11.99 3.94 -16.25
CA VAL A 94 12.49 4.01 -17.62
C VAL A 94 13.69 4.95 -17.63
N LEU A 95 14.78 4.51 -18.20
CA LEU A 95 16.01 5.30 -18.30
C LEU A 95 15.72 6.70 -18.86
N PRO A 96 16.35 7.77 -18.33
CA PRO A 96 16.12 9.14 -18.78
C PRO A 96 16.25 9.31 -20.31
N THR A 97 17.18 8.60 -20.93
CA THR A 97 17.44 8.60 -22.36
C THR A 97 16.33 7.96 -23.21
N HIS A 98 15.43 7.17 -22.59
CA HIS A 98 14.39 6.39 -23.27
C HIS A 98 12.96 6.79 -22.87
N ARG A 99 12.82 7.82 -22.03
CA ARG A 99 11.51 8.34 -21.63
C ARG A 99 10.70 8.87 -22.80
N ARG A 100 9.35 8.89 -22.67
CA ARG A 100 8.38 9.42 -23.66
C ARG A 100 8.35 8.66 -24.99
N ARG A 101 8.88 7.44 -25.04
CA ARG A 101 8.86 6.55 -26.23
C ARG A 101 7.85 5.40 -26.11
N GLY A 102 6.91 5.45 -25.16
CA GLY A 102 5.86 4.43 -24.99
C GLY A 102 6.28 3.20 -24.18
N ILE A 103 7.54 3.08 -23.74
CA ILE A 103 8.08 1.92 -23.02
C ILE A 103 7.27 1.60 -21.77
N LEU A 104 7.04 2.60 -20.89
CA LEU A 104 6.24 2.41 -19.69
C LEU A 104 4.84 1.86 -20.01
N ARG A 105 4.18 2.39 -21.06
CA ARG A 105 2.86 1.92 -21.47
C ARG A 105 2.89 0.45 -21.90
N ALA A 106 3.93 0.04 -22.60
CA ALA A 106 4.11 -1.33 -23.07
C ALA A 106 4.38 -2.29 -21.90
N MET A 107 5.27 -1.92 -20.97
CA MET A 107 5.53 -2.71 -19.76
C MET A 107 4.29 -2.87 -18.88
N MET A 108 3.54 -1.79 -18.64
CA MET A 108 2.30 -1.86 -17.85
C MET A 108 1.22 -2.73 -18.52
N ARG A 109 1.12 -2.72 -19.84
CA ARG A 109 0.20 -3.60 -20.58
C ARG A 109 0.59 -5.06 -20.41
N TYR A 110 1.86 -5.37 -20.65
CA TYR A 110 2.42 -6.72 -20.45
C TYR A 110 2.13 -7.21 -19.02
N GLN A 111 2.41 -6.39 -18.03
CA GLN A 111 2.19 -6.74 -16.61
C GLN A 111 0.72 -7.03 -16.32
N LEU A 112 -0.22 -6.15 -16.67
CA LEU A 112 -1.63 -6.34 -16.36
C LEU A 112 -2.24 -7.55 -17.09
N GLU A 113 -1.79 -7.85 -18.33
CA GLU A 113 -2.14 -9.07 -19.04
C GLU A 113 -1.57 -10.32 -18.35
N ASP A 114 -0.34 -10.24 -17.83
CA ASP A 114 0.28 -11.33 -17.08
C ASP A 114 -0.44 -11.59 -15.76
N LEU A 115 -0.74 -10.54 -14.99
CA LEU A 115 -1.48 -10.64 -13.73
C LEU A 115 -2.85 -11.29 -13.92
N ARG A 116 -3.59 -10.91 -14.99
CA ARG A 116 -4.84 -11.55 -15.34
C ARG A 116 -4.67 -13.05 -15.59
N ARG A 117 -3.62 -13.44 -16.35
CA ARG A 117 -3.33 -14.87 -16.61
C ARG A 117 -2.95 -15.64 -15.36
N ARG A 118 -2.31 -14.99 -14.39
CA ARG A 118 -1.99 -15.54 -13.07
C ARG A 118 -3.22 -15.67 -12.15
N GLY A 119 -4.35 -15.09 -12.52
CA GLY A 119 -5.55 -15.06 -11.68
C GLY A 119 -5.45 -14.08 -10.51
N GLU A 120 -4.67 -13.02 -10.65
CA GLU A 120 -4.54 -11.95 -9.67
C GLU A 120 -5.49 -10.82 -10.03
N PRO A 121 -6.66 -10.71 -9.35
CA PRO A 121 -7.69 -9.75 -9.73
C PRO A 121 -7.36 -8.30 -9.40
N LEU A 122 -6.33 -8.08 -8.58
CA LEU A 122 -5.93 -6.77 -8.09
C LEU A 122 -4.43 -6.52 -8.31
N ALA A 123 -4.09 -5.25 -8.53
CA ALA A 123 -2.72 -4.75 -8.44
C ALA A 123 -2.70 -3.48 -7.59
N ILE A 124 -1.68 -3.33 -6.76
CA ILE A 124 -1.49 -2.17 -5.89
C ILE A 124 -0.09 -1.60 -6.08
N LEU A 125 0.08 -0.33 -5.78
CA LEU A 125 1.38 0.34 -5.78
C LEU A 125 1.40 1.57 -4.88
N TRP A 126 2.60 2.03 -4.59
CA TRP A 126 2.90 3.35 -4.08
C TRP A 126 3.40 4.23 -5.22
N ALA A 127 2.77 5.39 -5.42
CA ALA A 127 3.07 6.24 -6.56
C ALA A 127 4.15 7.26 -6.20
N SER A 128 5.33 7.16 -6.82
CA SER A 128 6.33 8.24 -6.76
C SER A 128 5.80 9.55 -7.38
N GLU A 129 4.96 9.44 -8.40
CA GLU A 129 4.24 10.56 -9.02
C GLU A 129 2.78 10.16 -9.29
N SER A 130 1.84 10.74 -8.56
CA SER A 130 0.39 10.43 -8.63
C SER A 130 -0.20 10.53 -10.04
N SER A 131 0.36 11.38 -10.90
CA SER A 131 -0.11 11.61 -12.27
C SER A 131 0.17 10.45 -13.25
N ILE A 132 1.11 9.56 -12.92
CA ILE A 132 1.58 8.52 -13.83
C ILE A 132 0.57 7.38 -13.97
N TYR A 133 0.05 6.88 -12.86
CA TYR A 133 -0.64 5.58 -12.84
C TYR A 133 -2.14 5.65 -13.16
N GLN A 134 -2.75 6.83 -13.04
CA GLN A 134 -4.16 7.04 -13.38
C GLN A 134 -4.49 6.65 -14.82
N ARG A 135 -3.56 6.88 -15.78
CA ARG A 135 -3.71 6.52 -17.19
C ARG A 135 -3.75 5.02 -17.47
N PHE A 136 -3.34 4.23 -16.48
CA PHE A 136 -3.39 2.77 -16.52
C PHE A 136 -4.55 2.19 -15.68
N GLY A 137 -5.44 3.06 -15.21
CA GLY A 137 -6.63 2.70 -14.46
C GLY A 137 -6.42 2.46 -12.96
N TYR A 138 -5.28 2.88 -12.39
CA TYR A 138 -5.10 2.90 -10.94
C TYR A 138 -5.85 4.08 -10.32
N GLY A 139 -6.54 3.82 -9.20
CA GLY A 139 -7.21 4.83 -8.38
C GLY A 139 -6.67 4.85 -6.96
N THR A 140 -6.74 5.99 -6.29
CA THR A 140 -6.32 6.11 -4.87
C THR A 140 -7.33 5.40 -3.98
N ALA A 141 -7.04 4.18 -3.57
CA ALA A 141 -7.92 3.34 -2.75
C ALA A 141 -7.81 3.65 -1.26
N ALA A 142 -6.65 4.13 -0.81
CA ALA A 142 -6.47 4.61 0.55
C ALA A 142 -5.67 5.92 0.54
N ARG A 143 -6.11 6.87 1.34
CA ARG A 143 -5.33 8.05 1.72
C ARG A 143 -4.69 7.82 3.07
N MET A 144 -3.66 8.58 3.36
CA MET A 144 -2.97 8.51 4.63
C MET A 144 -2.74 9.88 5.24
N ALA A 145 -2.60 9.87 6.54
CA ALA A 145 -2.19 11.02 7.33
C ALA A 145 -0.70 10.90 7.69
N TYR A 146 0.03 11.96 7.44
CA TYR A 146 1.37 12.20 7.98
C TYR A 146 1.23 13.05 9.25
N ILE A 147 1.85 12.62 10.35
CA ILE A 147 1.84 13.31 11.63
C ILE A 147 3.22 13.93 11.89
N ASN A 148 3.24 15.18 12.37
CA ASN A 148 4.46 15.89 12.76
C ASN A 148 4.20 16.66 14.08
N ASN A 149 4.07 15.94 15.18
CA ASN A 149 3.69 16.47 16.48
C ASN A 149 4.88 17.02 17.27
N PRO A 150 4.82 18.26 17.82
CA PRO A 150 5.72 18.69 18.86
C PRO A 150 5.57 17.81 20.12
N GLN A 151 6.64 17.17 20.58
CA GLN A 151 6.60 16.17 21.66
C GLN A 151 5.96 16.71 22.96
N GLU A 152 6.31 17.90 23.40
CA GLU A 152 5.84 18.54 24.64
C GLU A 152 4.31 18.73 24.70
N ARG A 153 3.61 18.55 23.58
CA ARG A 153 2.18 18.88 23.43
C ARG A 153 1.28 17.65 23.29
N ALA A 154 1.82 16.46 23.50
CA ALA A 154 1.06 15.22 23.40
C ALA A 154 0.42 14.86 24.76
N MET A 155 -0.67 15.53 25.11
CA MET A 155 -1.44 15.21 26.31
C MET A 155 -2.62 14.30 25.97
N PHE A 156 -2.67 13.13 26.62
CA PHE A 156 -3.81 12.22 26.48
C PHE A 156 -5.01 12.72 27.30
N LEU A 157 -6.22 12.52 26.79
CA LEU A 157 -7.47 12.79 27.53
C LEU A 157 -7.57 11.96 28.81
N ASP A 158 -7.13 10.68 28.74
CA ASP A 158 -6.93 9.84 29.91
C ASP A 158 -5.45 9.81 30.26
N PRO A 159 -5.02 10.55 31.29
CA PRO A 159 -3.61 10.61 31.69
C PRO A 159 -3.13 9.35 32.42
N THR A 160 -4.03 8.45 32.85
CA THR A 160 -3.71 7.29 33.67
C THR A 160 -3.01 6.21 32.83
N PRO A 161 -1.74 5.83 33.12
CA PRO A 161 -1.11 4.72 32.46
C PRO A 161 -1.77 3.39 32.82
N ALA A 162 -1.91 2.49 31.84
CA ALA A 162 -2.33 1.13 32.12
C ALA A 162 -1.17 0.27 32.65
N ALA A 163 -1.51 -0.76 33.40
CA ALA A 163 -0.55 -1.80 33.76
C ALA A 163 -0.02 -2.47 32.48
N GLY A 164 1.29 -2.69 32.43
CA GLY A 164 1.98 -3.25 31.28
C GLY A 164 3.38 -2.69 31.16
N GLN A 165 4.15 -3.23 30.23
CA GLN A 165 5.51 -2.74 29.97
C GLN A 165 5.86 -2.76 28.50
N VAL A 166 6.73 -1.83 28.10
CA VAL A 166 7.34 -1.81 26.77
C VAL A 166 8.75 -2.39 26.88
N ASN A 167 9.06 -3.33 25.99
CA ASN A 167 10.39 -3.90 25.84
C ASN A 167 10.93 -3.58 24.44
N LEU A 168 12.21 -3.24 24.37
CA LEU A 168 12.95 -3.13 23.12
C LEU A 168 13.55 -4.49 22.78
N LEU A 169 13.21 -5.00 21.61
CA LEU A 169 13.56 -6.36 21.19
C LEU A 169 14.72 -6.37 20.20
N SER A 170 15.54 -7.40 20.29
CA SER A 170 16.48 -7.78 19.22
C SER A 170 15.71 -8.17 17.95
N LEU A 171 16.39 -8.31 16.80
CA LEU A 171 15.75 -8.76 15.56
C LEU A 171 15.06 -10.12 15.74
N GLU A 172 15.77 -11.09 16.32
CA GLU A 172 15.24 -12.45 16.47
C GLU A 172 14.05 -12.55 17.42
N GLU A 173 14.02 -11.74 18.48
CA GLU A 173 12.85 -11.62 19.35
C GLU A 173 11.68 -10.93 18.65
N ALA A 174 11.96 -9.88 17.89
CA ALA A 174 10.95 -9.13 17.13
C ALA A 174 10.31 -9.99 16.04
N LEU A 175 11.09 -10.80 15.32
CA LEU A 175 10.58 -11.77 14.32
C LEU A 175 9.61 -12.81 14.92
N ARG A 176 9.70 -13.08 16.23
CA ARG A 176 8.75 -13.96 16.92
C ARG A 176 7.54 -13.21 17.48
N ALA A 177 7.74 -11.99 17.97
CA ALA A 177 6.71 -11.27 18.71
C ALA A 177 5.81 -10.38 17.85
N ILE A 178 6.35 -9.75 16.81
CA ILE A 178 5.65 -8.74 15.99
C ILE A 178 4.67 -9.36 14.99
N PRO A 179 5.03 -10.39 14.18
CA PRO A 179 4.13 -10.91 13.15
C PRO A 179 2.75 -11.32 13.67
N PRO A 180 2.59 -11.98 14.84
CA PRO A 180 1.25 -12.31 15.35
C PRO A 180 0.38 -11.10 15.71
N ILE A 181 0.99 -9.95 16.07
CA ILE A 181 0.26 -8.72 16.35
C ILE A 181 -0.21 -8.12 15.02
N TYR A 182 0.71 -8.01 14.05
CA TYR A 182 0.43 -7.53 12.72
C TYR A 182 -0.70 -8.32 12.05
N ASP A 183 -0.62 -9.65 12.06
CA ASP A 183 -1.60 -10.53 11.40
C ASP A 183 -3.00 -10.39 11.99
N ARG A 184 -3.13 -10.17 13.31
CA ARG A 184 -4.44 -9.88 13.93
C ARG A 184 -5.03 -8.54 13.44
N VAL A 185 -4.20 -7.52 13.28
CA VAL A 185 -4.64 -6.22 12.77
C VAL A 185 -4.94 -6.29 11.28
N ARG A 186 -4.04 -6.90 10.52
CA ARG A 186 -4.14 -7.07 9.08
C ARG A 186 -5.42 -7.79 8.65
N ALA A 187 -5.76 -8.87 9.35
CA ALA A 187 -6.90 -9.72 8.99
C ALA A 187 -8.25 -8.97 8.88
N THR A 188 -8.36 -7.81 9.50
CA THR A 188 -9.57 -6.97 9.50
C THR A 188 -9.37 -5.61 8.84
N THR A 189 -8.18 -5.32 8.29
CA THR A 189 -7.87 -4.01 7.73
C THR A 189 -7.67 -4.08 6.22
N PRO A 190 -8.62 -3.62 5.40
CA PRO A 190 -8.48 -3.61 3.94
C PRO A 190 -7.24 -2.81 3.50
N GLY A 191 -6.52 -3.34 2.51
CA GLY A 191 -5.30 -2.72 1.99
C GLY A 191 -4.00 -3.22 2.63
N MET A 192 -4.05 -3.87 3.80
CA MET A 192 -2.89 -4.54 4.38
C MET A 192 -2.69 -5.92 3.72
N TYR A 193 -1.45 -6.37 3.58
CA TYR A 193 -1.11 -7.63 2.94
C TYR A 193 -0.35 -8.57 3.88
N ARG A 194 -0.42 -9.86 3.58
CA ARG A 194 0.31 -10.89 4.32
C ARG A 194 1.81 -10.73 4.10
N ARG A 195 2.58 -10.80 5.19
CA ARG A 195 4.05 -10.81 5.17
C ARG A 195 4.54 -12.19 5.60
N ASP A 196 5.35 -12.83 4.79
CA ASP A 196 6.03 -14.07 5.15
C ASP A 196 7.30 -13.81 5.97
N GLU A 197 7.99 -14.87 6.38
CA GLU A 197 9.21 -14.76 7.20
C GLU A 197 10.33 -14.03 6.45
N THR A 198 10.46 -14.26 5.14
CA THR A 198 11.46 -13.59 4.30
C THR A 198 11.17 -12.10 4.22
N TRP A 199 9.91 -11.71 4.01
CA TRP A 199 9.50 -10.31 3.98
C TRP A 199 9.76 -9.61 5.32
N TRP A 200 9.43 -10.26 6.44
CA TRP A 200 9.72 -9.72 7.77
C TRP A 200 11.21 -9.50 7.99
N ARG A 201 12.03 -10.45 7.62
CA ARG A 201 13.49 -10.42 7.85
C ARG A 201 14.20 -9.47 6.90
N GLU A 202 13.88 -9.53 5.62
CA GLU A 202 14.62 -8.82 4.57
C GLU A 202 14.02 -7.46 4.21
N HIS A 203 12.79 -7.16 4.62
CA HIS A 203 12.12 -5.90 4.31
C HIS A 203 11.64 -5.15 5.56
N SER A 204 10.64 -5.64 6.29
CA SER A 204 9.95 -4.87 7.33
C SER A 204 10.81 -4.59 8.57
N LEU A 205 11.57 -5.57 9.07
CA LEU A 205 12.40 -5.44 10.28
C LEU A 205 13.89 -5.28 10.00
N TYR A 206 14.26 -5.19 8.73
CA TYR A 206 15.63 -4.99 8.34
C TYR A 206 16.18 -3.61 8.72
N ASP A 207 17.44 -3.59 9.15
CA ASP A 207 18.12 -2.37 9.58
C ASP A 207 19.58 -2.34 9.11
N HIS A 208 19.82 -1.82 7.90
CA HIS A 208 21.17 -1.55 7.40
C HIS A 208 21.52 -0.06 7.50
N LYS A 209 22.82 0.24 7.57
CA LYS A 209 23.30 1.60 7.71
C LYS A 209 22.83 2.54 6.60
N ASP A 210 22.77 2.06 5.37
CA ASP A 210 22.39 2.83 4.19
C ASP A 210 20.92 3.32 4.26
N ARG A 211 20.06 2.56 4.91
CA ARG A 211 18.65 2.92 5.10
C ARG A 211 18.38 3.85 6.29
N ARG A 212 19.40 4.18 7.08
CA ARG A 212 19.25 5.02 8.28
C ARG A 212 19.18 6.51 7.97
N HIS A 213 19.73 6.96 6.83
CA HIS A 213 19.76 8.38 6.45
C HIS A 213 20.20 9.31 7.59
N GLY A 214 21.26 8.90 8.32
CA GLY A 214 21.79 9.64 9.47
C GLY A 214 20.95 9.53 10.75
N MET A 215 20.00 8.60 10.82
CA MET A 215 19.25 8.28 12.05
C MET A 215 19.86 7.07 12.77
N SER A 216 19.34 6.81 13.97
CA SER A 216 19.70 5.65 14.79
C SER A 216 19.41 4.31 14.09
N PRO A 217 19.94 3.19 14.61
CA PRO A 217 19.37 1.88 14.32
C PRO A 217 17.86 1.83 14.57
N MET A 218 17.18 0.87 13.94
CA MET A 218 15.75 0.65 14.16
C MET A 218 15.52 0.07 15.56
N TYR A 219 14.71 0.77 16.36
CA TYR A 219 14.16 0.24 17.59
C TYR A 219 12.89 -0.53 17.30
N ARG A 220 12.70 -1.65 17.99
CA ARG A 220 11.55 -2.56 17.88
C ARG A 220 10.91 -2.68 19.25
N ALA A 221 9.94 -1.82 19.52
CA ALA A 221 9.25 -1.75 20.81
C ALA A 221 8.01 -2.66 20.76
N VAL A 222 7.82 -3.45 21.81
CA VAL A 222 6.62 -4.28 22.00
C VAL A 222 6.02 -4.01 23.36
N TRP A 223 4.74 -3.64 23.43
CA TRP A 223 3.99 -3.50 24.67
C TRP A 223 3.30 -4.81 25.02
N THR A 224 3.54 -5.23 26.27
CA THR A 224 3.04 -6.48 26.84
C THR A 224 2.15 -6.18 28.04
N HIS A 225 0.98 -6.79 28.09
CA HIS A 225 0.03 -6.72 29.20
C HIS A 225 -0.46 -8.13 29.53
N GLU A 226 -0.50 -8.49 30.82
CA GLU A 226 -0.87 -9.83 31.29
C GLU A 226 -0.13 -10.97 30.55
N GLY A 227 1.16 -10.78 30.34
CA GLY A 227 2.02 -11.75 29.66
C GLY A 227 1.80 -11.90 28.13
N ARG A 228 0.97 -11.04 27.51
CA ARG A 228 0.65 -11.09 26.07
C ARG A 228 1.13 -9.84 25.36
N ALA A 229 1.85 -10.00 24.26
CA ALA A 229 2.21 -8.92 23.36
C ALA A 229 0.95 -8.45 22.61
N GLN A 230 0.62 -7.15 22.72
CA GLN A 230 -0.62 -6.59 22.18
C GLN A 230 -0.41 -5.36 21.28
N ALA A 231 0.75 -4.72 21.34
CA ALA A 231 1.11 -3.64 20.44
C ALA A 231 2.60 -3.67 20.12
N TYR A 232 2.96 -3.13 18.97
CA TYR A 232 4.35 -2.86 18.63
C TYR A 232 4.50 -1.53 17.92
N ALA A 233 5.72 -0.98 17.99
CA ALA A 233 6.18 0.11 17.14
C ALA A 233 7.60 -0.16 16.66
N THR A 234 7.86 0.16 15.39
CA THR A 234 9.22 0.30 14.87
C THR A 234 9.50 1.77 14.65
N TYR A 235 10.63 2.24 15.15
CA TYR A 235 10.97 3.65 15.06
C TYR A 235 12.48 3.88 15.01
N ARG A 236 12.86 5.08 14.56
CA ARG A 236 14.25 5.57 14.61
C ARG A 236 14.28 6.96 15.24
N MET A 237 15.44 7.34 15.73
CA MET A 237 15.70 8.66 16.31
C MET A 237 16.70 9.40 15.44
N LYS A 238 16.39 10.64 15.09
CA LYS A 238 17.37 11.59 14.62
C LYS A 238 17.87 12.37 15.84
N ASN A 239 19.14 12.21 16.15
CA ASN A 239 19.77 12.91 17.28
C ASN A 239 20.46 14.16 16.72
N ASP A 240 19.85 15.30 16.94
CA ASP A 240 20.37 16.61 16.56
C ASP A 240 20.31 17.56 17.76
N TRP A 241 21.27 18.47 17.83
CA TRP A 241 21.38 19.46 18.89
C TRP A 241 21.58 20.84 18.30
N ASP A 242 21.06 21.84 18.99
CA ASP A 242 21.40 23.24 18.76
C ASP A 242 22.67 23.54 19.56
N ASP A 243 23.78 23.76 18.86
CA ASP A 243 25.07 23.95 19.52
C ASP A 243 25.12 25.25 20.33
N ASP A 244 24.38 26.28 19.93
CA ASP A 244 24.33 27.58 20.59
C ASP A 244 23.44 27.55 21.85
N ALA A 245 22.28 26.89 21.75
CA ALA A 245 21.33 26.79 22.85
C ALA A 245 21.58 25.57 23.77
N GLY A 246 22.43 24.63 23.36
CA GLY A 246 22.70 23.39 24.12
C GLY A 246 21.45 22.53 24.32
N SER A 247 20.48 22.58 23.41
CA SER A 247 19.18 21.92 23.50
C SER A 247 18.96 20.91 22.38
N PRO A 248 18.21 19.81 22.62
CA PRO A 248 17.89 18.86 21.55
C PRO A 248 16.98 19.49 20.50
N THR A 249 17.23 19.17 19.22
CA THR A 249 16.40 19.56 18.07
C THR A 249 15.95 18.34 17.24
N GLY A 250 16.35 17.14 17.69
CA GLY A 250 16.08 15.89 17.03
C GLY A 250 14.60 15.47 17.06
N TYR A 251 14.33 14.33 16.44
CA TYR A 251 12.97 13.78 16.36
C TYR A 251 12.93 12.25 16.37
N VAL A 252 11.81 11.68 16.78
CA VAL A 252 11.46 10.27 16.53
C VAL A 252 10.72 10.18 15.20
N ARG A 253 11.12 9.23 14.35
CA ARG A 253 10.36 8.77 13.20
C ARG A 253 9.77 7.40 13.49
N VAL A 254 8.46 7.34 13.65
CA VAL A 254 7.72 6.08 13.76
C VAL A 254 7.50 5.54 12.35
N ASN A 255 8.10 4.38 12.05
CA ASN A 255 7.93 3.73 10.76
C ASN A 255 6.60 2.98 10.72
N GLU A 256 6.31 2.22 11.77
CA GLU A 256 5.07 1.45 11.87
C GLU A 256 4.63 1.34 13.33
N ILE A 257 3.32 1.36 13.57
CA ILE A 257 2.71 1.14 14.88
C ILE A 257 1.37 0.44 14.72
N HIS A 258 1.21 -0.70 15.39
CA HIS A 258 -0.01 -1.50 15.38
C HIS A 258 -0.34 -2.02 16.77
N ALA A 259 -1.63 -2.17 17.04
CA ALA A 259 -2.13 -2.68 18.30
C ALA A 259 -3.43 -3.48 18.10
N THR A 260 -3.63 -4.48 18.95
CA THR A 260 -4.81 -5.36 18.90
C THR A 260 -5.97 -4.87 19.77
N SER A 261 -5.78 -3.72 20.45
CA SER A 261 -6.83 -3.06 21.24
C SER A 261 -6.57 -1.55 21.35
N PRO A 262 -7.60 -0.72 21.58
CA PRO A 262 -7.44 0.72 21.81
C PRO A 262 -6.51 1.03 23.00
N LEU A 263 -6.59 0.23 24.07
CA LEU A 263 -5.70 0.37 25.23
C LEU A 263 -4.23 0.18 24.83
N ALA A 264 -3.93 -0.90 24.11
CA ALA A 264 -2.58 -1.21 23.67
C ALA A 264 -2.02 -0.14 22.72
N LEU A 265 -2.87 0.42 21.83
CA LEU A 265 -2.50 1.52 20.95
C LEU A 265 -2.17 2.79 21.74
N ARG A 266 -3.00 3.15 22.73
CA ARG A 266 -2.78 4.31 23.59
C ARG A 266 -1.45 4.21 24.36
N GLU A 267 -1.18 3.06 24.97
CA GLU A 267 0.04 2.87 25.76
C GLU A 267 1.30 2.83 24.87
N MET A 268 1.22 2.28 23.67
CA MET A 268 2.33 2.36 22.72
C MET A 268 2.60 3.81 22.27
N TRP A 269 1.55 4.60 21.99
CA TRP A 269 1.73 6.03 21.71
C TRP A 269 2.25 6.81 22.92
N ARG A 270 1.79 6.47 24.14
CA ARG A 270 2.31 7.07 25.37
C ARG A 270 3.81 6.84 25.51
N PHE A 271 4.28 5.62 25.23
CA PHE A 271 5.70 5.31 25.19
C PHE A 271 6.44 6.14 24.16
N ILE A 272 5.94 6.24 22.92
CA ILE A 272 6.57 7.02 21.84
C ILE A 272 6.66 8.50 22.20
N PHE A 273 5.61 9.09 22.75
CA PHE A 273 5.62 10.50 23.17
C PHE A 273 6.46 10.74 24.43
N GLY A 274 6.78 9.70 25.20
CA GLY A 274 7.64 9.76 26.35
C GLY A 274 9.14 9.59 26.05
N ILE A 275 9.56 9.49 24.79
CA ILE A 275 10.98 9.34 24.43
C ILE A 275 11.69 10.69 24.61
N ASP A 276 12.69 10.72 25.47
CA ASP A 276 13.47 11.92 25.79
C ASP A 276 14.44 12.35 24.67
N LEU A 277 15.01 13.54 24.81
CA LEU A 277 16.04 14.14 23.95
C LEU A 277 15.60 14.35 22.49
N VAL A 278 14.31 14.51 22.26
CA VAL A 278 13.72 14.86 20.97
C VAL A 278 12.65 15.94 21.15
N VAL A 279 12.39 16.70 20.13
CA VAL A 279 11.38 17.78 20.15
C VAL A 279 10.17 17.49 19.25
N ARG A 280 10.23 16.46 18.42
CA ARG A 280 9.16 16.10 17.50
C ARG A 280 8.97 14.59 17.39
N ILE A 281 7.73 14.20 17.15
CA ILE A 281 7.35 12.85 16.77
C ILE A 281 6.75 12.93 15.36
N LYS A 282 7.33 12.18 14.44
CA LYS A 282 6.87 12.06 13.05
C LYS A 282 6.36 10.65 12.80
N SER A 283 5.21 10.50 12.18
CA SER A 283 4.67 9.20 11.79
C SER A 283 4.04 9.28 10.41
N PHE A 284 4.40 8.35 9.57
CA PHE A 284 3.90 8.18 8.22
C PHE A 284 2.83 7.07 8.16
N GLY A 285 2.01 7.05 7.09
CA GLY A 285 1.10 5.94 6.83
C GLY A 285 -0.04 5.77 7.84
N ARG A 286 -0.45 6.83 8.55
CA ARG A 286 -1.55 6.73 9.52
C ARG A 286 -2.90 6.76 8.81
N PRO A 287 -3.91 5.99 9.26
CA PRO A 287 -5.25 6.08 8.69
C PRO A 287 -5.87 7.46 8.93
N MET A 288 -6.80 7.86 8.05
CA MET A 288 -7.47 9.15 8.13
C MET A 288 -8.35 9.32 9.38
N ASP A 289 -8.76 8.22 9.97
CA ASP A 289 -9.55 8.11 11.19
C ASP A 289 -8.73 7.53 12.36
N ASP A 290 -7.40 7.78 12.39
CA ASP A 290 -6.53 7.23 13.42
C ASP A 290 -7.10 7.52 14.82
N PRO A 291 -7.26 6.49 15.67
CA PRO A 291 -7.73 6.67 17.04
C PRO A 291 -6.92 7.70 17.84
N LEU A 292 -5.65 7.94 17.50
CA LEU A 292 -4.82 8.95 18.13
C LEU A 292 -5.45 10.34 18.08
N PHE A 293 -6.18 10.69 17.00
CA PHE A 293 -6.88 11.98 16.88
C PHE A 293 -7.92 12.17 17.97
N PHE A 294 -8.46 11.08 18.52
CA PHE A 294 -9.49 11.08 19.56
C PHE A 294 -8.93 10.75 20.95
N MET A 295 -7.67 10.37 21.05
CA MET A 295 -7.01 10.09 22.32
C MET A 295 -6.33 11.31 22.95
N LEU A 296 -6.06 12.35 22.14
CA LEU A 296 -5.35 13.54 22.57
C LEU A 296 -6.28 14.69 22.93
N ALA A 297 -5.91 15.47 23.96
CA ALA A 297 -6.63 16.68 24.37
C ALA A 297 -6.54 17.80 23.30
N GLU A 298 -5.43 17.85 22.55
CA GLU A 298 -5.19 18.85 21.50
C GLU A 298 -4.81 18.19 20.16
N PRO A 299 -5.72 17.51 19.44
CA PRO A 299 -5.39 16.76 18.23
C PRO A 299 -4.80 17.62 17.09
N ARG A 300 -5.13 18.94 17.03
CA ARG A 300 -4.54 19.85 16.04
C ARG A 300 -3.00 19.98 16.17
N ARG A 301 -2.43 19.63 17.32
CA ARG A 301 -0.98 19.64 17.55
C ARG A 301 -0.26 18.54 16.76
N LEU A 302 -1.00 17.54 16.28
CA LEU A 302 -0.45 16.50 15.39
C LEU A 302 0.04 17.06 14.05
N GLN A 303 -0.37 18.30 13.69
CA GLN A 303 0.02 18.96 12.44
C GLN A 303 -0.13 18.03 11.23
N THR A 304 -1.29 17.41 11.13
CA THR A 304 -1.58 16.38 10.15
C THR A 304 -1.58 16.91 8.73
N GLN A 305 -0.87 16.22 7.83
CA GLN A 305 -0.94 16.41 6.38
C GLN A 305 -1.60 15.18 5.75
N VAL A 306 -2.36 15.38 4.68
CA VAL A 306 -3.06 14.31 3.97
C VAL A 306 -2.35 14.08 2.64
N GLU A 307 -1.99 12.82 2.39
CA GLU A 307 -1.32 12.38 1.17
C GLU A 307 -2.08 11.22 0.53
N ASP A 308 -1.80 10.95 -0.74
CA ASP A 308 -2.20 9.69 -1.36
C ASP A 308 -1.34 8.57 -0.75
N GLY A 309 -1.97 7.44 -0.50
CA GLY A 309 -1.31 6.25 0.02
C GLY A 309 -1.37 5.13 -1.02
N LEU A 310 -2.20 4.12 -0.77
CA LEU A 310 -2.31 2.95 -1.63
C LEU A 310 -3.10 3.27 -2.90
N TRP A 311 -2.48 3.03 -4.05
CA TRP A 311 -3.14 3.01 -5.36
C TRP A 311 -3.54 1.59 -5.73
N LEU A 312 -4.75 1.43 -6.25
CA LEU A 312 -5.30 0.13 -6.61
C LEU A 312 -5.83 0.10 -8.04
N ARG A 313 -5.51 -0.97 -8.75
CA ARG A 313 -6.04 -1.34 -10.05
C ARG A 313 -6.85 -2.61 -9.95
N VAL A 314 -8.08 -2.58 -10.39
CA VAL A 314 -8.88 -3.78 -10.61
C VAL A 314 -8.45 -4.40 -11.94
N VAL A 315 -7.73 -5.52 -11.89
CA VAL A 315 -7.19 -6.23 -13.06
C VAL A 315 -8.26 -7.09 -13.73
N ASP A 316 -9.08 -7.78 -12.93
CA ASP A 316 -10.25 -8.54 -13.37
C ASP A 316 -11.47 -8.10 -12.55
N ALA A 317 -12.39 -7.40 -13.22
CA ALA A 317 -13.53 -6.78 -12.53
C ALA A 317 -14.47 -7.81 -11.91
N LYS A 318 -14.71 -8.94 -12.60
CA LYS A 318 -15.59 -9.98 -12.07
C LYS A 318 -14.98 -10.66 -10.85
N ALA A 319 -13.76 -11.15 -10.97
CA ALA A 319 -13.07 -11.83 -9.88
C ALA A 319 -12.88 -10.92 -8.66
N ALA A 320 -12.56 -9.62 -8.90
CA ALA A 320 -12.39 -8.66 -7.83
C ALA A 320 -13.72 -8.35 -7.10
N LEU A 321 -14.79 -8.07 -7.84
CA LEU A 321 -16.08 -7.67 -7.25
C LEU A 321 -16.83 -8.85 -6.60
N GLU A 322 -16.67 -10.07 -7.10
CA GLU A 322 -17.22 -11.26 -6.49
C GLU A 322 -16.34 -11.83 -5.36
N GLY A 323 -15.09 -11.39 -5.26
CA GLY A 323 -14.11 -11.84 -4.24
C GLY A 323 -14.09 -11.02 -2.96
N ARG A 324 -14.95 -10.00 -2.82
CA ARG A 324 -15.08 -9.19 -1.59
C ARG A 324 -16.50 -9.31 -1.01
N THR A 325 -16.66 -8.93 0.25
CA THR A 325 -17.99 -8.75 0.84
C THR A 325 -18.44 -7.28 0.77
N TYR A 326 -19.73 -7.08 1.00
CA TYR A 326 -20.41 -5.80 0.94
C TYR A 326 -21.19 -5.52 2.22
N ALA A 327 -21.34 -4.24 2.57
CA ALA A 327 -21.95 -3.84 3.84
C ALA A 327 -23.48 -3.86 3.85
N ALA A 328 -24.13 -3.89 2.68
CA ALA A 328 -25.59 -3.88 2.55
C ALA A 328 -26.05 -4.73 1.37
N ASP A 329 -27.27 -5.24 1.44
CA ASP A 329 -27.94 -5.89 0.31
C ASP A 329 -28.46 -4.83 -0.68
N GLY A 330 -28.46 -5.13 -1.96
CA GLY A 330 -28.96 -4.25 -2.98
C GLY A 330 -28.42 -4.56 -4.37
N SER A 331 -28.67 -3.66 -5.31
CA SER A 331 -28.20 -3.81 -6.69
C SER A 331 -27.88 -2.44 -7.27
N VAL A 332 -26.81 -2.35 -8.05
CA VAL A 332 -26.44 -1.16 -8.82
C VAL A 332 -25.93 -1.58 -10.18
N SER A 333 -26.39 -0.90 -11.23
CA SER A 333 -25.89 -1.11 -12.59
C SER A 333 -24.93 -0.01 -12.97
N PHE A 334 -23.88 -0.36 -13.74
CA PHE A 334 -22.89 0.61 -14.15
C PHE A 334 -22.24 0.26 -15.50
N LEU A 335 -21.84 1.30 -16.21
CA LEU A 335 -20.92 1.19 -17.34
C LEU A 335 -19.50 1.41 -16.82
N LEU A 336 -18.66 0.38 -16.96
CA LEU A 336 -17.23 0.46 -16.67
C LEU A 336 -16.46 0.81 -17.94
N ARG A 337 -15.74 1.94 -17.92
CA ARG A 337 -14.82 2.35 -18.98
C ARG A 337 -13.40 1.92 -18.62
N ASP A 338 -12.78 1.14 -19.50
CA ASP A 338 -11.43 0.63 -19.28
C ASP A 338 -10.62 0.52 -20.57
N ASP A 339 -10.21 1.65 -21.11
CA ASP A 339 -9.42 1.72 -22.36
C ASP A 339 -8.08 0.96 -22.26
N PHE A 340 -7.57 0.77 -21.06
CA PHE A 340 -6.28 0.11 -20.87
C PHE A 340 -6.40 -1.41 -20.74
N CYS A 341 -7.46 -1.91 -20.11
CA CYS A 341 -7.77 -3.33 -19.99
C CYS A 341 -9.16 -3.62 -20.57
N PRO A 342 -9.29 -3.69 -21.91
CA PRO A 342 -10.59 -3.73 -22.59
C PRO A 342 -11.44 -4.95 -22.21
N TRP A 343 -10.86 -5.97 -21.61
CA TRP A 343 -11.61 -7.13 -21.09
C TRP A 343 -12.48 -6.83 -19.86
N ASN A 344 -12.27 -5.67 -19.22
CA ASN A 344 -13.11 -5.18 -18.12
C ASN A 344 -14.20 -4.21 -18.62
N GLU A 345 -14.06 -3.66 -19.83
CA GLU A 345 -15.02 -2.69 -20.35
C GLU A 345 -16.37 -3.34 -20.61
N GLY A 346 -17.42 -2.75 -20.08
CA GLY A 346 -18.76 -3.31 -20.26
C GLY A 346 -19.81 -2.67 -19.36
N ARG A 347 -21.05 -3.08 -19.59
CA ARG A 347 -22.21 -2.76 -18.75
C ARG A 347 -22.45 -3.89 -17.80
N TYR A 348 -22.55 -3.60 -16.51
CA TYR A 348 -22.66 -4.60 -15.47
C TYR A 348 -23.77 -4.25 -14.49
N THR A 349 -24.34 -5.28 -13.90
CA THR A 349 -25.16 -5.21 -12.68
C THR A 349 -24.43 -5.95 -11.56
N LEU A 350 -24.14 -5.27 -10.48
CA LEU A 350 -23.67 -5.84 -9.24
C LEU A 350 -24.89 -6.05 -8.33
N GLU A 351 -25.24 -7.30 -8.11
CA GLU A 351 -26.25 -7.71 -7.13
C GLU A 351 -25.56 -8.16 -5.87
N VAL A 352 -26.01 -7.65 -4.72
CA VAL A 352 -25.50 -8.05 -3.40
C VAL A 352 -26.62 -8.65 -2.58
N LYS A 353 -26.36 -9.85 -2.06
CA LYS A 353 -27.28 -10.56 -1.17
C LYS A 353 -26.50 -11.25 -0.05
N SER A 354 -26.88 -10.99 1.17
CA SER A 354 -26.23 -11.54 2.38
C SER A 354 -24.72 -11.23 2.42
N GLY A 355 -24.34 -10.04 1.93
CA GLY A 355 -22.94 -9.59 1.84
C GLY A 355 -22.14 -10.15 0.67
N GLU A 356 -22.67 -11.09 -0.11
CA GLU A 356 -21.99 -11.65 -1.30
C GLU A 356 -22.40 -10.91 -2.57
N GLY A 357 -21.42 -10.52 -3.38
CA GLY A 357 -21.61 -9.83 -4.65
C GLY A 357 -21.63 -10.80 -5.84
N ARG A 358 -22.54 -10.56 -6.78
CA ARG A 358 -22.57 -11.23 -8.08
C ARG A 358 -22.56 -10.20 -9.18
N LEU A 359 -21.60 -10.29 -10.09
CA LEU A 359 -21.48 -9.43 -11.25
C LEU A 359 -22.01 -10.11 -12.50
N THR A 360 -23.01 -9.49 -13.15
CA THR A 360 -23.60 -9.96 -14.41
C THR A 360 -23.57 -8.86 -15.44
N GLU A 361 -23.63 -9.21 -16.73
CA GLU A 361 -23.80 -8.21 -17.79
C GLU A 361 -25.18 -7.54 -17.67
N ALA A 362 -25.20 -6.22 -17.82
CA ALA A 362 -26.43 -5.43 -17.83
C ALA A 362 -26.92 -5.18 -19.26
N ALA A 363 -28.23 -5.36 -19.49
CA ALA A 363 -28.90 -4.96 -20.71
C ALA A 363 -29.52 -3.56 -20.55
N GLY A 364 -29.34 -2.69 -21.53
CA GLY A 364 -30.00 -1.38 -21.57
C GLY A 364 -29.26 -0.28 -20.81
N GLU A 365 -30.02 0.67 -20.25
CA GLU A 365 -29.49 1.81 -19.51
C GLU A 365 -28.92 1.37 -18.15
N VAL A 366 -27.93 2.09 -17.67
CA VAL A 366 -27.26 1.81 -16.40
C VAL A 366 -27.41 3.00 -15.44
N ASP A 367 -27.30 2.74 -14.15
CA ASP A 367 -27.43 3.76 -13.11
C ASP A 367 -26.25 4.73 -13.05
N LEU A 368 -25.05 4.22 -13.35
CA LEU A 368 -23.79 4.94 -13.19
C LEU A 368 -22.86 4.72 -14.40
N GLU A 369 -21.98 5.70 -14.66
CA GLU A 369 -20.83 5.52 -15.55
C GLU A 369 -19.54 5.93 -14.82
N LEU A 370 -18.57 5.03 -14.78
CA LEU A 370 -17.30 5.21 -14.07
C LEU A 370 -16.13 4.58 -14.84
N SER A 371 -14.93 5.10 -14.58
CA SER A 371 -13.72 4.54 -15.16
C SER A 371 -13.10 3.47 -14.25
N ALA A 372 -12.17 2.69 -14.81
CA ALA A 372 -11.39 1.71 -14.05
C ALA A 372 -10.66 2.32 -12.83
N ARG A 373 -10.15 3.57 -12.95
CA ARG A 373 -9.52 4.27 -11.83
C ARG A 373 -10.52 4.64 -10.73
N ASP A 374 -11.77 4.93 -11.09
CA ASP A 374 -12.82 5.23 -10.12
C ASP A 374 -13.25 3.98 -9.38
N LEU A 375 -13.36 2.84 -10.10
CA LEU A 375 -13.59 1.54 -9.49
C LEU A 375 -12.44 1.17 -8.52
N GLY A 376 -11.18 1.40 -8.92
CA GLY A 376 -10.02 1.19 -8.04
C GLY A 376 -10.07 2.05 -6.77
N ALA A 377 -10.49 3.30 -6.89
CA ALA A 377 -10.59 4.23 -5.76
C ALA A 377 -11.65 3.82 -4.73
N ILE A 378 -12.81 3.30 -5.16
CA ILE A 378 -13.91 2.90 -4.26
C ILE A 378 -13.75 1.47 -3.74
N TYR A 379 -12.91 0.64 -4.37
CA TYR A 379 -12.89 -0.80 -4.18
C TYR A 379 -12.69 -1.25 -2.73
N LEU A 380 -11.84 -0.59 -1.96
CA LEU A 380 -11.60 -0.91 -0.55
C LEU A 380 -12.59 -0.23 0.43
N GLY A 381 -13.48 0.65 -0.07
CA GLY A 381 -14.45 1.37 0.76
C GLY A 381 -13.93 2.66 1.40
N GLY A 382 -12.69 3.09 1.08
CA GLY A 382 -12.09 4.31 1.63
C GLY A 382 -12.49 5.61 0.92
N THR A 383 -12.99 5.51 -0.31
CA THR A 383 -13.44 6.66 -1.10
C THR A 383 -14.91 6.49 -1.46
N PRO A 384 -15.82 7.38 -1.03
CA PRO A 384 -17.22 7.29 -1.42
C PRO A 384 -17.40 7.69 -2.89
N LEU A 385 -18.29 6.99 -3.59
CA LEU A 385 -18.60 7.24 -5.01
C LEU A 385 -19.33 8.57 -5.18
N THR A 386 -20.13 8.99 -4.19
CA THR A 386 -20.75 10.32 -4.16
C THR A 386 -19.71 11.46 -4.21
N ALA A 387 -18.54 11.29 -3.60
CA ALA A 387 -17.46 12.27 -3.71
C ALA A 387 -16.90 12.34 -5.14
N LEU A 388 -16.84 11.21 -5.85
CA LEU A 388 -16.39 11.16 -7.25
C LEU A 388 -17.43 11.78 -8.20
N VAL A 389 -18.72 11.61 -7.91
CA VAL A 389 -19.80 12.34 -8.62
C VAL A 389 -19.67 13.86 -8.39
N GLY A 390 -19.47 14.29 -7.13
CA GLY A 390 -19.23 15.69 -6.81
C GLY A 390 -18.00 16.30 -7.47
N ALA A 391 -16.99 15.46 -7.79
CA ALA A 391 -15.80 15.84 -8.54
C ALA A 391 -15.98 15.77 -10.08
N GLY A 392 -17.14 15.37 -10.59
CA GLY A 392 -17.42 15.22 -12.01
C GLY A 392 -16.70 14.05 -12.69
N ARG A 393 -16.23 13.07 -11.89
CA ARG A 393 -15.51 11.90 -12.38
C ARG A 393 -16.41 10.71 -12.72
N VAL A 394 -17.56 10.63 -12.07
CA VAL A 394 -18.59 9.60 -12.25
C VAL A 394 -19.88 10.28 -12.70
N VAL A 395 -20.55 9.70 -13.68
CA VAL A 395 -21.87 10.18 -14.13
C VAL A 395 -22.94 9.35 -13.44
N GLU A 396 -23.87 10.02 -12.77
CA GLU A 396 -25.05 9.41 -12.15
C GLU A 396 -26.26 9.64 -13.06
N HIS A 397 -26.79 8.58 -13.65
CA HIS A 397 -27.95 8.60 -14.53
C HIS A 397 -29.25 8.41 -13.72
N THR A 398 -29.22 7.54 -12.71
CA THR A 398 -30.35 7.30 -11.81
C THR A 398 -30.10 7.99 -10.49
N SER A 399 -30.94 8.95 -10.12
CA SER A 399 -30.80 9.69 -8.86
C SER A 399 -30.75 8.79 -7.64
N GLY A 400 -29.73 8.96 -6.79
CA GLY A 400 -29.49 8.15 -5.58
C GLY A 400 -28.67 6.89 -5.80
N ALA A 401 -28.27 6.56 -7.03
CA ALA A 401 -27.47 5.37 -7.33
C ALA A 401 -26.07 5.44 -6.72
N ALA A 402 -25.43 6.61 -6.75
CA ALA A 402 -24.13 6.80 -6.13
C ALA A 402 -24.17 6.57 -4.61
N ARG A 403 -25.20 7.08 -3.94
CA ARG A 403 -25.39 6.85 -2.50
C ARG A 403 -25.67 5.38 -2.19
N LYS A 404 -26.43 4.70 -3.05
CA LYS A 404 -26.65 3.27 -2.92
C LYS A 404 -25.34 2.48 -3.06
N ALA A 405 -24.52 2.84 -4.03
CA ALA A 405 -23.19 2.24 -4.19
C ALA A 405 -22.29 2.51 -2.98
N ASP A 406 -22.32 3.71 -2.39
CA ASP A 406 -21.56 4.01 -1.16
C ASP A 406 -21.96 3.06 -0.01
N LEU A 407 -23.24 2.77 0.15
CA LEU A 407 -23.72 1.82 1.18
C LEU A 407 -23.24 0.38 0.90
N LEU A 408 -23.25 -0.03 -0.36
CA LEU A 408 -22.74 -1.36 -0.74
C LEU A 408 -21.24 -1.49 -0.47
N PHE A 409 -20.43 -0.54 -0.94
CA PHE A 409 -18.97 -0.57 -0.87
C PHE A 409 -18.39 -0.18 0.48
N HIS A 410 -19.22 0.29 1.43
CA HIS A 410 -18.76 0.73 2.76
C HIS A 410 -17.84 -0.28 3.44
N SER A 411 -16.84 0.21 4.15
CA SER A 411 -15.98 -0.58 5.03
C SER A 411 -15.96 0.09 6.41
N ASP A 412 -16.27 -0.70 7.46
CA ASP A 412 -16.24 -0.23 8.85
C ASP A 412 -14.83 0.15 9.31
N VAL A 413 -13.81 -0.41 8.66
CA VAL A 413 -12.39 -0.11 8.93
C VAL A 413 -11.83 0.66 7.76
N THR A 414 -11.28 1.85 8.01
CA THR A 414 -10.63 2.66 6.98
C THR A 414 -9.48 1.91 6.34
N PRO A 415 -9.50 1.74 5.02
CA PRO A 415 -8.42 1.08 4.29
C PRO A 415 -7.08 1.78 4.49
N ARG A 416 -6.02 0.99 4.64
CA ARG A 416 -4.66 1.50 4.74
C ARG A 416 -3.63 0.47 4.31
N CYS A 417 -2.50 0.95 3.85
CA CYS A 417 -1.25 0.21 3.75
C CYS A 417 -0.20 1.00 4.51
N THR A 418 0.56 0.36 5.38
CA THR A 418 1.50 1.04 6.29
C THR A 418 2.95 0.85 5.90
N GLU A 419 3.22 0.11 4.84
CA GLU A 419 4.57 -0.17 4.36
C GLU A 419 4.61 0.02 2.84
N GLU A 420 5.56 0.83 2.41
CA GLU A 420 5.96 0.95 0.99
C GLU A 420 6.75 -0.29 0.55
N PHE A 421 6.59 -0.68 -0.71
CA PHE A 421 7.23 -1.86 -1.29
C PHE A 421 7.73 -1.62 -2.72
#